data_6f738cfbfd30169c33057a6d4d966b59
#
_entry.id   6f738cfbfd30169c33057a6d4d966b59
#
_cell.length_a   1.000
_cell.length_b   1.000
_cell.length_c   1.000
_cell.angle_alpha   90.00
_cell.angle_beta   90.00
_cell.angle_gamma   90.00
#
_symmetry.space_group_name_H-M   'P 1'
#
loop_
_entity.id
_entity.type
_entity.pdbx_description
1 polymer ?
#
loop_
_entity_poly.entity_id
_entity_poly.type
_entity_poly.pdbx_seq_one_letter_code
_entity_poly.pdbx_strand_id
1 'polypeptide(L)'
;MGLFTQLEKFDQKPTRGYARWGRWVWRTLIVVPVLVVLWNIGQAVWGGPRGGVILEIHSEIDRPILGFSVNGVAGANAFANGGGSTTCCGDVSGDTAEVIWTLSTTRTQYNAGMRLEKRNMTLPLPKREWGEDFLHVHFMPGDKVLLGWSKDSFSPYEDLHNGGYKTRVRQDVKDKLYGTGKMN
;
A
#
# COMPACT_ATOMS: atom_id res chain seq x y z
N MET A 1 -6.03 -35.75 -68.44
CA MET A 1 -6.45 -34.35 -68.61
C MET A 1 -7.62 -34.11 -67.68
N GLY A 2 -7.52 -33.36 -66.60
CA GLY A 2 -8.69 -32.95 -65.90
C GLY A 2 -8.62 -32.53 -64.42
N LEU A 3 -7.57 -32.84 -63.69
CA LEU A 3 -7.52 -32.50 -62.25
C LEU A 3 -6.96 -31.07 -62.00
N PHE A 4 -6.08 -30.59 -62.81
CA PHE A 4 -5.52 -29.25 -62.70
C PHE A 4 -6.47 -28.14 -63.14
N THR A 5 -7.35 -28.42 -64.12
CA THR A 5 -8.39 -27.47 -64.60
C THR A 5 -9.56 -27.29 -63.65
N GLN A 6 -9.76 -28.19 -62.67
CA GLN A 6 -10.76 -28.02 -61.61
C GLN A 6 -10.23 -27.11 -60.46
N LEU A 7 -8.94 -27.16 -60.21
CA LEU A 7 -8.33 -26.31 -59.14
C LEU A 7 -8.27 -24.84 -59.52
N GLU A 8 -8.06 -24.52 -60.77
CA GLU A 8 -8.06 -23.12 -61.24
C GLU A 8 -9.46 -22.45 -61.17
N LYS A 9 -10.55 -23.23 -61.24
CA LYS A 9 -11.90 -22.69 -61.10
C LYS A 9 -12.28 -22.36 -59.65
N PHE A 10 -11.61 -22.94 -58.67
CA PHE A 10 -11.85 -22.63 -57.24
C PHE A 10 -11.19 -21.31 -56.79
N ASP A 11 -10.15 -20.87 -57.50
CA ASP A 11 -9.38 -19.69 -57.11
C ASP A 11 -10.00 -18.34 -57.60
N GLN A 12 -11.07 -18.40 -58.41
CA GLN A 12 -11.62 -17.18 -59.02
C GLN A 12 -12.90 -16.62 -58.38
N LYS A 13 -13.34 -17.17 -57.24
CA LYS A 13 -14.60 -16.72 -56.64
C LYS A 13 -14.59 -16.48 -55.13
N PRO A 14 -13.74 -15.65 -54.56
CA PRO A 14 -14.34 -14.82 -53.51
C PRO A 14 -13.70 -13.46 -53.30
N THR A 15 -13.16 -12.81 -54.29
CA THR A 15 -12.35 -11.60 -54.05
C THR A 15 -13.11 -10.33 -53.72
N ARG A 16 -14.40 -10.22 -54.00
CA ARG A 16 -15.18 -9.01 -53.71
C ARG A 16 -15.77 -8.95 -52.28
N GLY A 17 -16.08 -10.06 -51.67
CA GLY A 17 -16.55 -10.16 -50.29
C GLY A 17 -15.38 -10.04 -49.27
N TYR A 18 -14.28 -10.70 -49.55
CA TYR A 18 -13.07 -10.68 -48.71
C TYR A 18 -12.42 -9.29 -48.62
N ALA A 19 -12.45 -8.49 -49.67
CA ALA A 19 -11.85 -7.16 -49.66
C ALA A 19 -12.59 -6.13 -48.74
N ARG A 20 -13.87 -6.32 -48.48
CA ARG A 20 -14.62 -5.49 -47.53
C ARG A 20 -14.46 -5.99 -46.10
N TRP A 21 -14.59 -7.32 -45.88
CA TRP A 21 -14.44 -7.92 -44.56
C TRP A 21 -12.98 -7.96 -44.10
N GLY A 22 -12.03 -8.23 -44.98
CA GLY A 22 -10.63 -8.26 -44.67
C GLY A 22 -10.10 -6.93 -44.10
N ARG A 23 -10.56 -5.79 -44.63
CA ARG A 23 -10.20 -4.47 -44.08
C ARG A 23 -10.73 -4.23 -42.68
N TRP A 24 -11.91 -4.76 -42.34
CA TRP A 24 -12.47 -4.66 -40.99
C TRP A 24 -11.75 -5.62 -40.03
N VAL A 25 -11.49 -6.83 -40.45
CA VAL A 25 -10.74 -7.81 -39.65
C VAL A 25 -9.31 -7.32 -39.38
N TRP A 26 -8.61 -6.79 -40.38
CA TRP A 26 -7.29 -6.20 -40.19
C TRP A 26 -7.31 -4.98 -39.25
N ARG A 27 -8.30 -4.13 -39.35
CA ARG A 27 -8.46 -2.99 -38.44
C ARG A 27 -8.72 -3.44 -37.00
N THR A 28 -9.59 -4.40 -36.78
CA THR A 28 -9.85 -4.92 -35.42
C THR A 28 -8.62 -5.65 -34.86
N LEU A 29 -7.88 -6.39 -35.69
CA LEU A 29 -6.65 -7.07 -35.29
C LEU A 29 -5.53 -6.11 -34.85
N ILE A 30 -5.51 -4.91 -35.35
CA ILE A 30 -4.52 -3.89 -34.95
C ILE A 30 -5.07 -3.01 -33.82
N VAL A 31 -6.32 -2.55 -33.93
CA VAL A 31 -6.91 -1.59 -32.98
C VAL A 31 -7.08 -2.21 -31.59
N VAL A 32 -7.53 -3.47 -31.51
CA VAL A 32 -7.74 -4.13 -30.21
C VAL A 32 -6.43 -4.26 -29.41
N PRO A 33 -5.32 -4.79 -29.96
CA PRO A 33 -4.05 -4.83 -29.23
C PRO A 33 -3.54 -3.45 -28.82
N VAL A 34 -3.69 -2.45 -29.70
CA VAL A 34 -3.28 -1.07 -29.38
C VAL A 34 -4.10 -0.52 -28.21
N LEU A 35 -5.41 -0.73 -28.19
CA LEU A 35 -6.26 -0.29 -27.08
C LEU A 35 -5.91 -1.03 -25.78
N VAL A 36 -5.60 -2.33 -25.84
CA VAL A 36 -5.16 -3.11 -24.68
C VAL A 36 -3.83 -2.57 -24.14
N VAL A 37 -2.88 -2.26 -25.03
CA VAL A 37 -1.59 -1.68 -24.62
C VAL A 37 -1.79 -0.30 -24.01
N LEU A 38 -2.59 0.57 -24.64
CA LEU A 38 -2.91 1.89 -24.10
C LEU A 38 -3.63 1.81 -22.76
N TRP A 39 -4.55 0.85 -22.59
CA TRP A 39 -5.21 0.58 -21.32
C TRP A 39 -4.21 0.16 -20.23
N ASN A 40 -3.28 -0.75 -20.55
CA ASN A 40 -2.24 -1.17 -19.60
C ASN A 40 -1.28 -0.03 -19.25
N ILE A 41 -0.90 0.80 -20.24
CA ILE A 41 -0.10 2.01 -19.99
C ILE A 41 -0.88 2.98 -19.11
N GLY A 42 -2.16 3.22 -19.40
CA GLY A 42 -3.03 4.05 -18.57
C GLY A 42 -3.10 3.55 -17.13
N GLN A 43 -3.29 2.25 -16.92
CA GLN A 43 -3.26 1.64 -15.59
C GLN A 43 -1.89 1.76 -14.91
N ALA A 44 -0.80 1.75 -15.66
CA ALA A 44 0.54 1.92 -15.11
C ALA A 44 0.85 3.38 -14.72
N VAL A 45 0.31 4.34 -15.46
CA VAL A 45 0.56 5.78 -15.26
C VAL A 45 -0.43 6.40 -14.27
N TRP A 46 -1.70 6.01 -14.32
CA TRP A 46 -2.77 6.56 -13.46
C TRP A 46 -3.28 5.58 -12.40
N GLY A 47 -2.88 4.32 -12.47
CA GLY A 47 -3.10 3.38 -11.36
C GLY A 47 -2.33 3.85 -10.13
N GLY A 48 -2.99 3.86 -8.97
CA GLY A 48 -2.35 4.24 -7.70
C GLY A 48 -1.10 3.41 -7.38
N PRO A 49 -0.42 3.71 -6.29
CA PRO A 49 0.83 3.06 -5.93
C PRO A 49 0.66 1.54 -5.93
N ARG A 50 1.45 0.86 -6.76
CA ARG A 50 1.49 -0.59 -6.88
C ARG A 50 2.80 -1.07 -6.29
N GLY A 51 2.73 -1.67 -5.12
CA GLY A 51 3.90 -2.23 -4.46
C GLY A 51 3.52 -2.72 -3.09
N GLY A 52 4.24 -3.70 -2.59
CA GLY A 52 4.07 -4.14 -1.22
C GLY A 52 4.37 -2.99 -0.26
N VAL A 53 3.61 -2.94 0.81
CA VAL A 53 3.79 -1.96 1.88
C VAL A 53 4.86 -2.48 2.82
N ILE A 54 5.79 -1.61 3.19
CA ILE A 54 6.75 -1.86 4.27
C ILE A 54 6.13 -1.29 5.54
N LEU A 55 5.82 -2.18 6.49
CA LEU A 55 5.32 -1.78 7.81
C LEU A 55 6.49 -1.49 8.75
N GLU A 56 6.52 -0.30 9.32
CA GLU A 56 7.51 0.09 10.31
C GLU A 56 6.84 0.46 11.62
N ILE A 57 7.27 -0.17 12.72
CA ILE A 57 6.70 0.03 14.04
C ILE A 57 7.53 1.00 14.86
N HIS A 58 6.84 1.91 15.55
CA HIS A 58 7.42 2.82 16.55
C HIS A 58 6.62 2.69 17.83
N SER A 59 7.31 2.48 18.96
CA SER A 59 6.63 2.27 20.24
C SER A 59 7.04 3.31 21.26
N GLU A 60 6.09 4.14 21.67
CA GLU A 60 6.21 5.13 22.75
C GLU A 60 5.60 4.63 24.07
N ILE A 61 5.22 3.35 24.12
CA ILE A 61 4.61 2.75 25.29
C ILE A 61 5.62 1.99 26.12
N ASP A 62 5.39 1.88 27.40
CA ASP A 62 6.27 1.22 28.38
C ASP A 62 6.18 -0.32 28.35
N ARG A 63 5.42 -0.90 27.43
CA ARG A 63 5.24 -2.32 27.24
C ARG A 63 5.80 -2.78 25.89
N PRO A 64 6.50 -3.92 25.83
CA PRO A 64 6.92 -4.48 24.55
C PRO A 64 5.69 -4.90 23.72
N ILE A 65 5.79 -4.75 22.42
CA ILE A 65 4.82 -5.25 21.45
C ILE A 65 5.40 -6.51 20.81
N LEU A 66 4.74 -7.67 20.96
CA LEU A 66 5.18 -8.93 20.37
C LEU A 66 4.97 -8.99 18.87
N GLY A 67 3.99 -8.24 18.37
CA GLY A 67 3.65 -8.15 16.98
C GLY A 67 2.36 -7.38 16.80
N PHE A 68 2.16 -6.91 15.61
CA PHE A 68 0.94 -6.19 15.20
C PHE A 68 0.53 -6.59 13.79
N SER A 69 -0.65 -6.19 13.38
CA SER A 69 -1.10 -6.28 11.99
C SER A 69 -1.92 -5.05 11.61
N VAL A 70 -1.87 -4.69 10.35
CA VAL A 70 -2.71 -3.64 9.74
C VAL A 70 -3.47 -4.27 8.59
N ASN A 71 -4.80 -4.29 8.65
CA ASN A 71 -5.67 -4.95 7.67
C ASN A 71 -5.23 -6.39 7.36
N GLY A 72 -4.81 -7.14 8.40
CA GLY A 72 -4.34 -8.52 8.27
C GLY A 72 -2.89 -8.68 7.81
N VAL A 73 -2.21 -7.61 7.40
CA VAL A 73 -0.78 -7.64 7.07
C VAL A 73 0.02 -7.61 8.36
N ALA A 74 0.81 -8.65 8.61
CA ALA A 74 1.60 -8.77 9.82
C ALA A 74 2.78 -7.80 9.84
N GLY A 75 2.95 -7.09 10.93
CA GLY A 75 4.10 -6.27 11.25
C GLY A 75 5.03 -6.94 12.25
N ALA A 76 6.16 -6.30 12.51
CA ALA A 76 7.20 -6.78 13.42
C ALA A 76 6.89 -6.51 14.89
N ASN A 77 7.83 -6.82 15.77
CA ASN A 77 7.81 -6.51 17.18
C ASN A 77 8.52 -5.19 17.50
N ALA A 78 8.26 -4.65 18.67
CA ALA A 78 8.97 -3.50 19.22
C ALA A 78 9.27 -3.68 20.71
N PHE A 79 10.37 -3.08 21.15
CA PHE A 79 10.70 -2.96 22.56
C PHE A 79 9.86 -1.86 23.22
N ALA A 80 9.77 -1.90 24.53
CA ALA A 80 9.17 -0.83 25.31
C ALA A 80 9.95 0.49 25.11
N ASN A 81 9.23 1.57 24.85
CA ASN A 81 9.83 2.90 24.58
C ASN A 81 10.95 2.87 23.53
N GLY A 82 10.75 2.09 22.46
CA GLY A 82 11.78 1.89 21.45
C GLY A 82 11.24 1.67 20.04
N GLY A 83 12.14 1.83 19.09
CA GLY A 83 11.88 1.45 17.71
C GLY A 83 11.73 -0.06 17.57
N GLY A 84 11.14 -0.46 16.51
CA GLY A 84 10.96 -1.84 16.14
C GLY A 84 11.65 -2.18 14.84
N SER A 85 11.28 -3.31 14.31
CA SER A 85 11.73 -3.79 13.02
C SER A 85 10.74 -3.42 11.92
N THR A 86 11.22 -3.45 10.70
CA THR A 86 10.38 -3.34 9.50
C THR A 86 9.93 -4.72 9.03
N THR A 87 8.76 -4.78 8.44
CA THR A 87 8.25 -5.97 7.74
C THR A 87 7.77 -5.58 6.35
N CYS A 88 8.17 -6.29 5.34
CA CYS A 88 7.71 -6.16 3.95
C CYS A 88 6.79 -7.35 3.65
N CYS A 89 6.04 -7.38 2.72
CA CYS A 89 5.59 -6.68 1.54
C CYS A 89 4.11 -7.03 1.37
N GLY A 90 3.29 -6.62 2.32
CA GLY A 90 1.85 -6.83 2.28
C GLY A 90 1.14 -5.79 1.42
N ASP A 91 -0.14 -6.00 1.20
CA ASP A 91 -1.02 -5.01 0.59
C ASP A 91 -1.92 -4.42 1.68
N VAL A 92 -1.74 -3.12 1.95
CA VAL A 92 -2.58 -2.36 2.86
C VAL A 92 -3.32 -1.31 2.05
N SER A 93 -4.62 -1.52 1.89
CA SER A 93 -5.49 -0.69 1.07
C SER A 93 -6.83 -0.44 1.76
N GLY A 94 -7.61 0.51 1.26
CA GLY A 94 -8.90 0.90 1.79
C GLY A 94 -8.89 2.27 2.45
N ASP A 95 -10.04 2.68 2.97
CA ASP A 95 -10.21 3.98 3.64
C ASP A 95 -9.98 3.89 5.15
N THR A 96 -10.00 2.67 5.69
CA THR A 96 -9.82 2.39 7.12
C THR A 96 -8.74 1.33 7.33
N ALA A 97 -8.06 1.44 8.45
CA ALA A 97 -7.09 0.47 8.93
C ALA A 97 -7.59 -0.17 10.22
N GLU A 98 -7.71 -1.48 10.22
CA GLU A 98 -7.85 -2.27 11.43
C GLU A 98 -6.44 -2.63 11.92
N VAL A 99 -6.05 -2.05 13.06
CA VAL A 99 -4.76 -2.33 13.70
C VAL A 99 -5.00 -3.25 14.90
N ILE A 100 -4.36 -4.39 14.88
CA ILE A 100 -4.39 -5.37 15.97
C ILE A 100 -2.97 -5.54 16.49
N TRP A 101 -2.78 -5.48 17.82
CA TRP A 101 -1.45 -5.66 18.40
C TRP A 101 -1.52 -6.46 19.69
N THR A 102 -0.40 -7.09 20.05
CA THR A 102 -0.27 -7.88 21.27
C THR A 102 0.80 -7.25 22.16
N LEU A 103 0.36 -6.75 23.30
CA LEU A 103 1.23 -6.24 24.36
C LEU A 103 1.84 -7.39 25.14
N SER A 104 3.14 -7.35 25.30
CA SER A 104 3.89 -8.20 26.21
C SER A 104 4.11 -7.51 27.56
N THR A 105 4.95 -8.11 28.35
CA THR A 105 5.35 -7.57 29.66
C THR A 105 6.86 -7.65 29.81
N THR A 106 7.45 -6.64 30.43
CA THR A 106 8.79 -6.76 30.98
C THR A 106 8.75 -7.69 32.20
N ARG A 107 9.93 -8.18 32.66
CA ARG A 107 10.00 -9.03 33.84
C ARG A 107 9.39 -8.34 35.08
N THR A 108 9.64 -7.05 35.24
CA THR A 108 9.08 -6.25 36.35
C THR A 108 7.57 -6.21 36.29
N GLN A 109 7.01 -5.90 35.11
CA GLN A 109 5.57 -5.86 34.88
C GLN A 109 4.89 -7.21 35.08
N TYR A 110 5.54 -8.30 34.64
CA TYR A 110 5.07 -9.65 34.87
C TYR A 110 5.01 -10.01 36.38
N ASN A 111 6.03 -9.66 37.12
CA ASN A 111 6.09 -9.85 38.55
C ASN A 111 5.04 -9.00 39.30
N ALA A 112 4.70 -7.83 38.74
CA ALA A 112 3.61 -6.98 39.22
C ALA A 112 2.19 -7.48 38.85
N GLY A 113 2.09 -8.63 38.18
CA GLY A 113 0.81 -9.24 37.82
C GLY A 113 0.29 -8.95 36.44
N MET A 114 1.00 -8.14 35.63
CA MET A 114 0.61 -7.90 34.25
C MET A 114 0.76 -9.17 33.39
N ARG A 115 -0.07 -9.29 32.37
CA ARG A 115 -0.07 -10.44 31.43
C ARG A 115 -0.14 -9.94 30.00
N LEU A 116 0.02 -10.88 29.06
CA LEU A 116 -0.20 -10.64 27.63
C LEU A 116 -1.60 -10.07 27.40
N GLU A 117 -1.69 -9.10 26.53
CA GLU A 117 -2.95 -8.44 26.24
C GLU A 117 -3.02 -8.14 24.72
N LYS A 118 -4.11 -8.59 24.10
CA LYS A 118 -4.39 -8.30 22.69
C LYS A 118 -5.34 -7.11 22.64
N ARG A 119 -5.01 -6.16 21.78
CA ARG A 119 -5.79 -4.96 21.52
C ARG A 119 -6.07 -4.79 20.05
N ASN A 120 -7.11 -4.07 19.73
CA ASN A 120 -7.45 -3.68 18.38
C ASN A 120 -8.02 -2.26 18.33
N MET A 121 -7.83 -1.62 17.20
CA MET A 121 -8.38 -0.30 16.91
C MET A 121 -8.63 -0.17 15.41
N THR A 122 -9.76 0.45 15.07
CA THR A 122 -10.04 0.85 13.69
C THR A 122 -9.91 2.36 13.59
N LEU A 123 -9.13 2.83 12.63
CA LEU A 123 -8.85 4.25 12.40
C LEU A 123 -8.82 4.54 10.90
N PRO A 124 -8.98 5.82 10.49
CA PRO A 124 -8.85 6.18 9.09
C PRO A 124 -7.44 5.86 8.57
N LEU A 125 -7.35 5.18 7.44
CA LEU A 125 -6.07 4.96 6.74
C LEU A 125 -5.73 6.24 5.98
N PRO A 126 -4.58 6.89 6.24
CA PRO A 126 -4.15 8.03 5.46
C PRO A 126 -4.01 7.67 3.98
N LYS A 127 -4.35 8.61 3.10
CA LYS A 127 -4.22 8.38 1.66
C LYS A 127 -2.75 8.24 1.28
N ARG A 128 -2.42 7.13 0.65
CA ARG A 128 -1.08 6.86 0.13
C ARG A 128 -0.82 7.69 -1.12
N GLU A 129 0.29 8.41 -1.16
CA GLU A 129 0.75 9.13 -2.34
C GLU A 129 1.68 8.24 -3.19
N TRP A 130 1.95 8.70 -4.40
CA TRP A 130 2.85 7.96 -5.30
C TRP A 130 4.28 7.92 -4.76
N GLY A 131 4.84 6.71 -4.68
CA GLY A 131 6.20 6.47 -4.17
C GLY A 131 6.29 6.42 -2.63
N GLU A 132 5.16 6.44 -1.91
CA GLU A 132 5.16 6.21 -0.46
C GLU A 132 4.96 4.70 -0.23
N ASP A 133 6.03 4.00 0.11
CA ASP A 133 6.00 2.55 0.31
C ASP A 133 6.11 2.14 1.79
N PHE A 134 6.45 3.08 2.67
CA PHE A 134 6.54 2.85 4.11
C PHE A 134 5.27 3.32 4.81
N LEU A 135 4.64 2.42 5.55
CA LEU A 135 3.58 2.74 6.49
C LEU A 135 4.11 2.65 7.92
N HIS A 136 4.30 3.81 8.53
CA HIS A 136 4.72 3.94 9.92
C HIS A 136 3.52 3.80 10.84
N VAL A 137 3.65 2.92 11.84
CA VAL A 137 2.64 2.64 12.85
C VAL A 137 3.22 3.01 14.20
N HIS A 138 2.75 4.11 14.78
CA HIS A 138 3.17 4.61 16.08
C HIS A 138 2.18 4.20 17.16
N PHE A 139 2.66 3.46 18.13
CA PHE A 139 1.90 3.10 19.34
C PHE A 139 2.24 4.08 20.44
N MET A 140 1.27 4.92 20.80
CA MET A 140 1.42 6.01 21.76
C MET A 140 0.78 5.65 23.10
N PRO A 141 1.18 6.29 24.22
CA PRO A 141 0.52 6.14 25.52
C PRO A 141 -0.97 6.41 25.44
N GLY A 142 -1.76 5.68 26.24
CA GLY A 142 -3.22 5.81 26.29
C GLY A 142 -3.92 5.16 25.09
N ASP A 143 -3.37 4.10 24.55
CA ASP A 143 -3.94 3.29 23.46
C ASP A 143 -4.19 4.07 22.17
N LYS A 144 -3.37 5.05 21.91
CA LYS A 144 -3.42 5.82 20.65
C LYS A 144 -2.52 5.18 19.60
N VAL A 145 -3.02 5.06 18.38
CA VAL A 145 -2.27 4.61 17.23
C VAL A 145 -2.26 5.73 16.18
N LEU A 146 -1.09 6.03 15.63
CA LEU A 146 -0.95 6.96 14.52
C LEU A 146 -0.41 6.21 13.31
N LEU A 147 -0.97 6.50 12.15
CA LEU A 147 -0.54 5.95 10.86
C LEU A 147 -0.05 7.07 9.96
N GLY A 148 1.10 6.86 9.32
CA GLY A 148 1.65 7.83 8.39
C GLY A 148 2.42 7.16 7.27
N TRP A 149 2.23 7.63 6.03
CA TRP A 149 2.98 7.18 4.89
C TRP A 149 4.25 8.01 4.69
N SER A 150 5.32 7.37 4.24
CA SER A 150 6.54 8.03 3.79
C SER A 150 7.16 7.32 2.58
N LYS A 151 8.12 7.99 1.95
CA LYS A 151 8.90 7.46 0.83
C LYS A 151 10.16 6.72 1.26
N ASP A 152 10.54 6.89 2.50
CA ASP A 152 11.75 6.33 3.10
C ASP A 152 11.44 5.85 4.53
N SER A 153 12.44 5.32 5.21
CA SER A 153 12.33 4.83 6.59
C SER A 153 12.20 5.94 7.64
N PHE A 154 12.17 7.21 7.25
CA PHE A 154 11.96 8.30 8.20
C PHE A 154 10.48 8.54 8.43
N SER A 155 10.05 8.40 9.68
CA SER A 155 8.67 8.60 10.04
C SER A 155 8.20 10.04 9.81
N PRO A 156 6.98 10.26 9.31
CA PRO A 156 6.38 11.59 9.28
C PRO A 156 6.13 12.17 10.68
N TYR A 157 6.26 11.35 11.74
CA TYR A 157 6.06 11.72 13.14
C TYR A 157 7.36 11.72 13.98
N GLU A 158 8.51 11.73 13.35
CA GLU A 158 9.80 11.63 14.04
C GLU A 158 10.03 12.77 15.05
N ASP A 159 9.44 13.96 14.84
CA ASP A 159 9.43 15.07 15.79
C ASP A 159 8.84 14.71 17.15
N LEU A 160 7.88 13.78 17.18
CA LEU A 160 7.23 13.39 18.41
C LEU A 160 8.15 12.61 19.35
N HIS A 161 9.15 11.94 18.77
CA HIS A 161 10.06 11.06 19.50
C HIS A 161 11.33 11.78 20.02
N ASN A 162 11.89 12.69 19.27
CA ASN A 162 13.26 13.17 19.49
C ASN A 162 13.40 14.65 19.92
N GLY A 163 12.31 15.36 20.10
CA GLY A 163 12.34 16.73 20.67
C GLY A 163 13.27 17.73 19.97
N GLY A 164 13.61 17.53 18.71
CA GLY A 164 14.47 18.49 18.07
C GLY A 164 15.11 18.16 16.72
N TYR A 165 14.84 17.03 16.10
CA TYR A 165 15.27 16.85 14.73
C TYR A 165 14.41 17.71 13.79
N LYS A 166 15.05 18.38 12.84
CA LYS A 166 14.38 19.12 11.76
C LYS A 166 13.61 18.13 10.90
N THR A 167 12.39 17.87 11.24
CA THR A 167 11.59 16.85 10.59
C THR A 167 11.05 17.33 9.28
N ARG A 168 10.98 16.40 8.36
CA ARG A 168 10.25 16.50 7.11
C ARG A 168 8.75 16.28 7.29
N VAL A 169 8.20 16.45 8.49
CA VAL A 169 6.76 16.30 8.72
C VAL A 169 6.03 17.33 7.88
N ARG A 170 5.18 16.84 7.01
CA ARG A 170 4.31 17.71 6.23
C ARG A 170 3.48 18.59 7.16
N GLN A 171 3.33 19.85 6.78
CA GLN A 171 2.62 20.84 7.62
C GLN A 171 1.16 20.41 7.89
N ASP A 172 0.50 19.76 6.92
CA ASP A 172 -0.85 19.23 7.07
C ASP A 172 -0.97 18.16 8.17
N VAL A 173 0.09 17.37 8.38
CA VAL A 173 0.18 16.37 9.44
C VAL A 173 0.38 17.05 10.79
N LYS A 174 1.27 18.05 10.85
CA LYS A 174 1.45 18.86 12.07
C LYS A 174 0.15 19.52 12.50
N ASP A 175 -0.57 20.12 11.56
CA ASP A 175 -1.83 20.81 11.82
C ASP A 175 -2.92 19.85 12.34
N LYS A 176 -2.92 18.60 11.88
CA LYS A 176 -3.83 17.55 12.39
C LYS A 176 -3.49 17.08 13.80
N LEU A 177 -2.20 16.98 14.11
CA LEU A 177 -1.73 16.46 15.41
C LEU A 177 -1.81 17.50 16.50
N TYR A 178 -1.41 18.73 16.21
CA TYR A 178 -1.30 19.81 17.20
C TYR A 178 -2.47 20.80 17.17
N GLY A 179 -3.40 20.62 16.21
CA GLY A 179 -4.44 21.59 15.92
C GLY A 179 -3.87 22.88 15.32
N THR A 180 -4.71 23.65 14.65
CA THR A 180 -4.38 25.00 14.17
C THR A 180 -4.30 26.04 15.29
N GLY A 181 -4.13 25.59 16.54
CA GLY A 181 -4.01 26.45 17.69
C GLY A 181 -2.70 27.23 17.64
N LYS A 182 -2.78 28.50 17.24
CA LYS A 182 -1.74 29.48 17.52
C LYS A 182 -1.39 29.37 18.99
N MET A 183 -0.19 28.92 19.29
CA MET A 183 0.40 29.20 20.57
C MET A 183 0.70 30.70 20.58
N ASN A 184 -0.12 31.43 21.36
CA ASN A 184 0.19 32.78 21.78
C ASN A 184 1.28 32.73 22.87
#